data_c9e51c0c9bb94e2c3a1dc81f72f0cb7e
#
_entry.id   c9e51c0c9bb94e2c3a1dc81f72f0cb7e
#
_cell.length_a   1.000
_cell.length_b   1.000
_cell.length_c   1.000
_cell.angle_alpha   90.00
_cell.angle_beta   90.00
_cell.angle_gamma   90.00
#
_symmetry.space_group_name_H-M   'P 1'
#
loop_
_entity.id
_entity.type
_entity.pdbx_description
1 polymer ?
#
loop_
_entity_poly.entity_id
_entity_poly.type
_entity_poly.pdbx_seq_one_letter_code
_entity_poly.pdbx_strand_id
1 'polypeptide(L)'
;MINILVVEDSETQRKSLVKVLKNMKKEFNILEASTVEEGLKISKISNISLFYIDIGLGKNSGIDLAIQIREMHQYKLTWIIFLTTHISYILEAFTRTHCYDYIIKPYDAEKIKEITLLLTENKKLNMVNNTIERKYAMFNIGGIWLKVALDEIIFIEVFG
;
A
#
# COMPACT_ATOMS: atom_id res chain seq x y z
N MET A 1 -1.71 11.82 -13.78
CA MET A 1 -0.71 11.98 -12.70
C MET A 1 -1.02 10.96 -11.62
N ILE A 2 -0.02 10.29 -11.05
CA ILE A 2 -0.19 9.27 -10.01
C ILE A 2 -0.03 9.95 -8.65
N ASN A 3 -1.09 9.89 -7.82
CA ASN A 3 -1.05 10.44 -6.47
C ASN A 3 -0.56 9.37 -5.49
N ILE A 4 0.45 9.70 -4.70
CA ILE A 4 0.97 8.89 -3.61
C ILE A 4 0.74 9.66 -2.31
N LEU A 5 0.09 9.03 -1.33
CA LEU A 5 -0.07 9.62 0.00
C LEU A 5 0.91 8.97 0.97
N VAL A 6 1.70 9.82 1.62
CA VAL A 6 2.62 9.44 2.70
C VAL A 6 2.02 9.91 4.03
N VAL A 7 1.79 8.98 4.96
CA VAL A 7 1.28 9.25 6.30
C VAL A 7 2.32 8.82 7.34
N GLU A 8 2.93 9.77 7.99
CA GLU A 8 4.05 9.59 8.91
C GLU A 8 4.10 10.77 9.88
N ASP A 9 4.07 10.56 11.18
CA ASP A 9 4.06 11.62 12.19
C ASP A 9 5.44 12.29 12.36
N SER A 10 6.53 11.54 12.20
CA SER A 10 7.87 12.08 12.23
C SER A 10 8.17 12.89 10.97
N GLU A 11 8.29 14.21 11.11
CA GLU A 11 8.60 15.12 9.99
C GLU A 11 9.88 14.72 9.26
N THR A 12 10.91 14.30 9.99
CA THR A 12 12.20 13.90 9.42
C THR A 12 12.04 12.64 8.56
N GLN A 13 11.32 11.63 9.05
CA GLN A 13 11.11 10.38 8.33
C GLN A 13 10.18 10.62 7.12
N ARG A 14 9.12 11.40 7.29
CA ARG A 14 8.23 11.78 6.20
C ARG A 14 8.96 12.49 5.08
N LYS A 15 9.77 13.52 5.41
CA LYS A 15 10.58 14.24 4.42
C LYS A 15 11.61 13.35 3.72
N SER A 16 12.21 12.40 4.45
CA SER A 16 13.16 11.43 3.87
C SER A 16 12.48 10.56 2.81
N LEU A 17 11.33 9.98 3.11
CA LEU A 17 10.57 9.15 2.17
C LEU A 17 10.12 9.99 0.95
N VAL A 18 9.56 11.17 1.20
CA VAL A 18 9.14 12.09 0.14
C VAL A 18 10.30 12.45 -0.79
N LYS A 19 11.49 12.68 -0.24
CA LYS A 19 12.70 12.92 -1.05
C LYS A 19 13.06 11.72 -1.93
N VAL A 20 12.96 10.49 -1.42
CA VAL A 20 13.20 9.28 -2.22
C VAL A 20 12.21 9.21 -3.39
N LEU A 21 10.92 9.42 -3.13
CA LEU A 21 9.87 9.38 -4.14
C LEU A 21 9.99 10.50 -5.19
N LYS A 22 10.33 11.73 -4.77
CA LYS A 22 10.54 12.88 -5.68
C LYS A 22 11.77 12.75 -6.57
N ASN A 23 12.79 12.02 -6.10
CA ASN A 23 14.01 11.78 -6.88
C ASN A 23 13.86 10.64 -7.91
N MET A 24 12.71 10.02 -8.00
CA MET A 24 12.43 9.04 -9.05
C MET A 24 12.26 9.74 -10.40
N LYS A 25 12.65 9.06 -11.50
CA LYS A 25 12.52 9.60 -12.88
C LYS A 25 11.07 9.78 -13.34
N LYS A 26 10.10 9.42 -12.50
CA LYS A 26 8.66 9.52 -12.74
C LYS A 26 8.06 10.69 -11.99
N GLU A 27 7.16 11.41 -12.64
CA GLU A 27 6.40 12.47 -12.00
C GLU A 27 5.26 11.88 -11.17
N PHE A 28 5.41 11.92 -9.85
CA PHE A 28 4.39 11.61 -8.88
C PHE A 28 3.89 12.89 -8.22
N ASN A 29 2.60 12.95 -7.94
CA ASN A 29 2.05 13.93 -7.02
C ASN A 29 2.10 13.32 -5.61
N ILE A 30 3.02 13.81 -4.78
CA ILE A 30 3.22 13.32 -3.42
C ILE A 30 2.42 14.20 -2.47
N LEU A 31 1.45 13.59 -1.80
CA LEU A 31 0.65 14.20 -0.75
C LEU A 31 1.18 13.72 0.60
N GLU A 32 1.17 14.58 1.59
CA GLU A 32 1.73 14.32 2.90
C GLU A 32 0.67 14.52 3.99
N ALA A 33 0.68 13.63 4.98
CA ALA A 33 -0.12 13.74 6.20
C ALA A 33 0.74 13.36 7.41
N SER A 34 0.48 14.01 8.54
CA SER A 34 1.16 13.73 9.80
C SER A 34 0.26 13.01 10.81
N THR A 35 -1.03 12.93 10.53
CA THR A 35 -2.02 12.30 11.41
C THR A 35 -3.01 11.45 10.62
N VAL A 36 -3.75 10.60 11.33
CA VAL A 36 -4.85 9.80 10.77
C VAL A 36 -5.92 10.70 10.16
N GLU A 37 -6.29 11.78 10.84
CA GLU A 37 -7.33 12.73 10.42
C GLU A 37 -6.94 13.44 9.11
N GLU A 38 -5.69 13.88 9.00
CA GLU A 38 -5.16 14.47 7.75
C GLU A 38 -5.16 13.45 6.62
N GLY A 39 -4.70 12.22 6.89
CA GLY A 39 -4.70 11.13 5.92
C GLY A 39 -6.10 10.83 5.38
N LEU A 40 -7.10 10.74 6.26
CA LEU A 40 -8.50 10.53 5.88
C LEU A 40 -9.07 11.71 5.08
N LYS A 41 -8.76 12.95 5.51
CA LYS A 41 -9.22 14.15 4.80
C LYS A 41 -8.69 14.17 3.37
N ILE A 42 -7.40 13.93 3.19
CA ILE A 42 -6.77 13.89 1.86
C ILE A 42 -7.38 12.76 1.02
N SER A 43 -7.59 11.58 1.61
CA SER A 43 -8.18 10.43 0.91
C SER A 43 -9.61 10.68 0.43
N LYS A 44 -10.36 11.56 1.09
CA LYS A 44 -11.73 11.93 0.68
C LYS A 44 -11.76 12.87 -0.52
N ILE A 45 -10.76 13.74 -0.66
CA ILE A 45 -10.74 14.80 -1.68
C ILE A 45 -9.80 14.51 -2.85
N SER A 46 -8.94 13.50 -2.74
CA SER A 46 -7.96 13.14 -3.75
C SER A 46 -8.07 11.67 -4.11
N ASN A 47 -7.86 11.34 -5.38
CA ASN A 47 -7.82 9.94 -5.81
C ASN A 47 -6.38 9.40 -5.64
N ILE A 48 -6.15 8.63 -4.58
CA ILE A 48 -4.83 8.08 -4.23
C ILE A 48 -4.62 6.75 -4.94
N SER A 49 -3.42 6.57 -5.48
CA SER A 49 -3.02 5.35 -6.19
C SER A 49 -2.18 4.41 -5.33
N LEU A 50 -1.45 4.95 -4.37
CA LEU A 50 -0.56 4.22 -3.47
C LEU A 50 -0.49 4.96 -2.13
N PHE A 51 -0.60 4.22 -1.05
CA PHE A 51 -0.44 4.70 0.31
C PHE A 51 0.83 4.15 0.92
N TYR A 52 1.64 5.02 1.51
CA TYR A 52 2.69 4.68 2.46
C TYR A 52 2.25 5.14 3.84
N ILE A 53 2.11 4.23 4.78
CA ILE A 53 1.54 4.52 6.10
C ILE A 53 2.48 3.97 7.19
N ASP A 54 2.90 4.82 8.12
CA ASP A 54 3.47 4.32 9.37
C ASP A 54 2.37 3.77 10.28
N ILE A 55 2.66 2.69 10.99
CA ILE A 55 1.73 2.11 11.97
C ILE A 55 1.68 2.97 13.23
N GLY A 56 2.83 3.52 13.66
CA GLY A 56 2.92 4.39 14.83
C GLY A 56 2.61 5.84 14.47
N LEU A 57 1.38 6.28 14.54
CA LEU A 57 0.96 7.66 14.28
C LEU A 57 0.59 8.37 15.59
N GLY A 58 1.57 8.62 16.44
CA GLY A 58 1.38 9.24 17.73
C GLY A 58 0.50 8.40 18.67
N LYS A 59 -0.72 8.87 18.97
CA LYS A 59 -1.71 8.14 19.80
C LYS A 59 -2.60 7.20 18.99
N ASN A 60 -2.56 7.29 17.66
CA ASN A 60 -3.42 6.56 16.74
C ASN A 60 -2.62 5.47 16.01
N SER A 61 -3.32 4.53 15.38
CA SER A 61 -2.71 3.46 14.60
C SER A 61 -2.88 3.68 13.10
N GLY A 62 -1.79 3.52 12.35
CA GLY A 62 -1.84 3.49 10.89
C GLY A 62 -2.67 2.30 10.35
N ILE A 63 -2.81 1.22 11.13
CA ILE A 63 -3.70 0.11 10.78
C ILE A 63 -5.15 0.56 10.80
N ASP A 64 -5.57 1.33 11.82
CA ASP A 64 -6.93 1.85 11.90
C ASP A 64 -7.23 2.86 10.77
N LEU A 65 -6.23 3.66 10.38
CA LEU A 65 -6.32 4.49 9.19
C LEU A 65 -6.56 3.64 7.93
N ALA A 66 -5.76 2.59 7.74
CA ALA A 66 -5.86 1.72 6.57
C ALA A 66 -7.21 0.99 6.51
N ILE A 67 -7.77 0.55 7.65
CA ILE A 67 -9.10 -0.04 7.73
C ILE A 67 -10.16 0.96 7.25
N GLN A 68 -10.15 2.19 7.76
CA GLN A 68 -11.08 3.24 7.35
C GLN A 68 -10.93 3.60 5.85
N ILE A 69 -9.69 3.57 5.33
CA ILE A 69 -9.42 3.73 3.88
C ILE A 69 -10.08 2.58 3.09
N ARG A 70 -9.99 1.32 3.56
CA ARG A 70 -10.62 0.17 2.92
C ARG A 70 -12.15 0.22 2.89
N GLU A 71 -12.78 0.89 3.84
CA GLU A 71 -14.22 1.13 3.83
C GLU A 71 -14.66 2.07 2.71
N MET A 72 -13.77 2.94 2.21
CA MET A 72 -14.04 3.80 1.07
C MET A 72 -14.05 2.98 -0.22
N HIS A 73 -15.16 2.99 -0.96
CA HIS A 73 -15.37 2.15 -2.16
C HIS A 73 -14.22 2.25 -3.18
N GLN A 74 -13.69 3.47 -3.40
CA GLN A 74 -12.62 3.71 -4.36
C GLN A 74 -11.26 3.11 -3.95
N TYR A 75 -11.07 2.76 -2.67
CA TYR A 75 -9.79 2.28 -2.13
C TYR A 75 -9.78 0.81 -1.71
N LYS A 76 -10.84 0.06 -1.98
CA LYS A 76 -10.93 -1.38 -1.61
C LYS A 76 -9.75 -2.21 -2.09
N LEU A 77 -9.18 -1.88 -3.25
CA LEU A 77 -8.06 -2.61 -3.88
C LEU A 77 -6.84 -1.72 -4.13
N THR A 78 -6.80 -0.51 -3.58
CA THR A 78 -5.66 0.39 -3.74
C THR A 78 -4.45 -0.12 -2.94
N TRP A 79 -3.26 0.08 -3.47
CA TRP A 79 -2.03 -0.38 -2.83
C TRP A 79 -1.78 0.37 -1.51
N ILE A 80 -1.56 -0.39 -0.45
CA ILE A 80 -1.14 0.10 0.87
C ILE A 80 0.16 -0.60 1.23
N ILE A 81 1.17 0.17 1.61
CA ILE A 81 2.44 -0.30 2.13
C ILE A 81 2.63 0.31 3.51
N PHE A 82 2.90 -0.54 4.49
CA PHE A 82 3.30 -0.07 5.81
C PHE A 82 4.80 0.09 5.92
N LEU A 83 5.24 1.20 6.52
CA LEU A 83 6.64 1.50 6.84
C LEU A 83 6.73 1.73 8.35
N THR A 84 7.28 0.79 9.11
CA THR A 84 7.24 0.87 10.56
C THR A 84 8.42 0.18 11.25
N THR A 85 8.66 0.54 12.50
CA THR A 85 9.57 -0.17 13.40
C THR A 85 8.90 -1.33 14.15
N HIS A 86 7.57 -1.47 14.08
CA HIS A 86 6.78 -2.39 14.89
C HIS A 86 6.54 -3.73 14.18
N ILE A 87 7.38 -4.73 14.43
CA ILE A 87 7.27 -6.08 13.82
C ILE A 87 6.03 -6.82 14.31
N SER A 88 5.58 -6.59 15.54
CA SER A 88 4.47 -7.31 16.17
C SER A 88 3.12 -7.14 15.46
N TYR A 89 2.95 -6.11 14.65
CA TYR A 89 1.70 -5.83 13.95
C TYR A 89 1.60 -6.40 12.52
N ILE A 90 2.63 -7.13 12.05
CA ILE A 90 2.66 -7.69 10.69
C ILE A 90 1.40 -8.47 10.36
N LEU A 91 1.06 -9.46 11.19
CA LEU A 91 -0.10 -10.32 10.95
C LEU A 91 -1.41 -9.53 10.91
N GLU A 92 -1.59 -8.60 11.86
CA GLU A 92 -2.77 -7.74 11.90
C GLU A 92 -2.86 -6.85 10.67
N ALA A 93 -1.75 -6.23 10.25
CA ALA A 93 -1.71 -5.39 9.06
C ALA A 93 -2.16 -6.15 7.81
N PHE A 94 -1.60 -7.33 7.55
CA PHE A 94 -1.98 -8.15 6.38
C PHE A 94 -3.43 -8.64 6.46
N THR A 95 -3.87 -9.17 7.60
CA THR A 95 -5.21 -9.77 7.72
C THR A 95 -6.34 -8.75 7.69
N ARG A 96 -6.16 -7.59 8.30
CA ARG A 96 -7.22 -6.58 8.43
C ARG A 96 -7.26 -5.58 7.29
N THR A 97 -6.10 -5.30 6.65
CA THR A 97 -6.03 -4.23 5.65
C THR A 97 -5.74 -4.74 4.24
N HIS A 98 -5.34 -6.02 4.10
CA HIS A 98 -4.87 -6.56 2.82
C HIS A 98 -3.82 -5.63 2.18
N CYS A 99 -2.83 -5.20 3.00
CA CYS A 99 -1.73 -4.39 2.49
C CYS A 99 -0.89 -5.18 1.49
N TYR A 100 -0.25 -4.45 0.58
CA TYR A 100 0.64 -5.08 -0.41
C TYR A 100 1.94 -5.55 0.22
N ASP A 101 2.56 -4.70 1.05
CA ASP A 101 3.82 -5.01 1.71
C ASP A 101 3.91 -4.34 3.09
N TYR A 102 4.82 -4.86 3.89
CA TYR A 102 5.13 -4.41 5.23
C TYR A 102 6.65 -4.27 5.36
N ILE A 103 7.13 -3.03 5.33
CA ILE A 103 8.56 -2.73 5.30
C ILE A 103 9.02 -2.23 6.65
N ILE A 104 10.02 -2.92 7.22
CA ILE A 104 10.58 -2.57 8.52
C ILE A 104 11.63 -1.48 8.37
N LYS A 105 11.53 -0.45 9.21
CA LYS A 105 12.54 0.61 9.32
C LYS A 105 13.75 0.13 10.13
N PRO A 106 14.99 0.51 9.76
CA PRO A 106 15.37 1.31 8.60
C PRO A 106 15.27 0.50 7.30
N TYR A 107 14.88 1.14 6.22
CA TYR A 107 14.74 0.54 4.90
C TYR A 107 15.72 1.12 3.89
N ASP A 108 16.02 0.34 2.86
CA ASP A 108 16.80 0.79 1.72
C ASP A 108 15.90 1.64 0.78
N ALA A 109 16.43 2.77 0.34
CA ALA A 109 15.77 3.64 -0.63
C ALA A 109 15.50 2.94 -1.98
N GLU A 110 16.38 2.03 -2.40
CA GLU A 110 16.19 1.28 -3.65
C GLU A 110 14.98 0.35 -3.55
N LYS A 111 14.77 -0.31 -2.40
CA LYS A 111 13.57 -1.13 -2.17
C LYS A 111 12.28 -0.29 -2.33
N ILE A 112 12.26 0.93 -1.79
CA ILE A 112 11.11 1.82 -1.95
C ILE A 112 10.88 2.17 -3.42
N LYS A 113 11.93 2.47 -4.17
CA LYS A 113 11.83 2.80 -5.59
C LYS A 113 11.32 1.63 -6.43
N GLU A 114 11.88 0.43 -6.23
CA GLU A 114 11.49 -0.78 -6.93
C GLU A 114 10.00 -1.09 -6.73
N ILE A 115 9.53 -1.11 -5.48
CA ILE A 115 8.12 -1.37 -5.17
C ILE A 115 7.22 -0.28 -5.75
N THR A 116 7.61 1.00 -5.60
CA THR A 116 6.83 2.12 -6.15
C THR A 116 6.68 1.99 -7.66
N LEU A 117 7.76 1.68 -8.40
CA LEU A 117 7.72 1.47 -9.84
C LEU A 117 6.84 0.29 -10.21
N LEU A 118 7.03 -0.86 -9.56
CA LEU A 118 6.24 -2.06 -9.78
C LEU A 118 4.74 -1.78 -9.69
N LEU A 119 4.29 -1.12 -8.60
CA LEU A 119 2.87 -0.87 -8.36
C LEU A 119 2.28 0.23 -9.25
N THR A 120 3.10 1.19 -9.65
CA THR A 120 2.64 2.32 -10.48
C THR A 120 2.74 2.02 -11.98
N GLU A 121 3.60 1.11 -12.42
CA GLU A 121 3.74 0.70 -13.82
C GLU A 121 2.68 -0.31 -14.23
N ASN A 122 2.41 -1.29 -13.39
CA ASN A 122 1.34 -2.27 -13.63
C ASN A 122 -0.05 -1.60 -13.74
N LYS A 123 -0.25 -0.43 -13.14
CA LYS A 123 -1.48 0.35 -13.36
C LYS A 123 -1.62 0.87 -14.80
N LYS A 124 -0.50 1.17 -15.49
CA LYS A 124 -0.52 1.54 -16.92
C LYS A 124 -0.82 0.34 -17.82
N LEU A 125 -0.29 -0.84 -17.50
CA LEU A 125 -0.58 -2.08 -18.22
C LEU A 125 -2.06 -2.45 -18.08
N ASN A 126 -2.66 -2.27 -16.92
CA ASN A 126 -4.08 -2.52 -16.69
C ASN A 126 -5.00 -1.49 -17.38
N MET A 127 -4.54 -0.27 -17.67
CA MET A 127 -5.30 0.71 -18.46
C MET A 127 -5.19 0.48 -19.97
N VAL A 128 -4.09 -0.15 -20.44
CA VAL A 128 -3.88 -0.47 -21.86
C VAL A 128 -4.44 -1.86 -22.19
N ASN A 129 -4.48 -2.79 -21.22
CA ASN A 129 -4.95 -4.16 -21.38
C ASN A 129 -6.39 -4.39 -20.94
N ASN A 130 -7.27 -3.40 -21.06
CA ASN A 130 -8.71 -3.55 -20.81
C ASN A 130 -9.43 -4.51 -21.78
N THR A 131 -8.67 -5.40 -22.44
CA THR A 131 -9.16 -6.48 -23.31
C THR A 131 -8.73 -7.89 -22.87
N ILE A 132 -7.93 -8.04 -21.81
CA ILE A 132 -7.60 -9.35 -21.26
C ILE A 132 -8.20 -9.41 -19.85
N GLU A 133 -9.34 -10.09 -19.70
CA GLU A 133 -9.89 -10.44 -18.39
C GLU A 133 -8.86 -11.26 -17.61
N ARG A 134 -8.10 -10.64 -16.71
CA ARG A 134 -7.26 -11.37 -15.77
C ARG A 134 -8.14 -12.24 -14.89
N LYS A 135 -7.99 -13.53 -15.01
CA LYS A 135 -8.69 -14.51 -14.16
C LYS A 135 -7.97 -14.61 -12.82
N TYR A 136 -8.73 -14.67 -11.77
CA TYR A 136 -8.24 -14.78 -10.39
C TYR A 136 -8.76 -16.04 -9.75
N ALA A 137 -7.92 -16.70 -8.94
CA ALA A 137 -8.35 -17.71 -8.00
C ALA A 137 -8.54 -17.08 -6.61
N MET A 138 -9.54 -17.59 -5.89
CA MET A 138 -9.80 -17.19 -4.50
C MET A 138 -9.47 -18.38 -3.61
N PHE A 139 -8.55 -18.20 -2.69
CA PHE A 139 -8.16 -19.22 -1.72
C PHE A 139 -8.64 -18.82 -0.33
N ASN A 140 -9.26 -19.77 0.39
CA ASN A 140 -9.55 -19.59 1.80
C ASN A 140 -8.47 -20.32 2.60
N ILE A 141 -7.66 -19.59 3.34
CA ILE A 141 -6.61 -20.14 4.19
C ILE A 141 -6.93 -19.72 5.63
N GLY A 142 -7.44 -20.66 6.42
CA GLY A 142 -7.78 -20.39 7.81
C GLY A 142 -8.81 -19.27 8.02
N GLY A 143 -9.80 -19.16 7.14
CA GLY A 143 -10.83 -18.11 7.19
C GLY A 143 -10.47 -16.81 6.47
N ILE A 144 -9.26 -16.71 5.92
CA ILE A 144 -8.79 -15.55 5.15
C ILE A 144 -8.93 -15.84 3.66
N TRP A 145 -9.62 -14.96 2.92
CA TRP A 145 -9.73 -15.06 1.48
C TRP A 145 -8.58 -14.33 0.78
N LEU A 146 -7.75 -15.11 0.09
CA LEU A 146 -6.65 -14.62 -0.74
C LEU A 146 -7.08 -14.60 -2.21
N LYS A 147 -6.94 -13.44 -2.86
CA LYS A 147 -7.16 -13.30 -4.31
C LYS A 147 -5.81 -13.32 -5.01
N VAL A 148 -5.57 -14.35 -5.81
CA VAL A 148 -4.32 -14.54 -6.56
C VAL A 148 -4.61 -14.57 -8.04
N ALA A 149 -3.85 -13.83 -8.84
CA ALA A 149 -3.97 -13.88 -10.30
C ALA A 149 -3.51 -15.24 -10.81
N LEU A 150 -4.26 -15.86 -11.74
CA LEU A 150 -3.95 -17.20 -12.22
C LEU A 150 -2.60 -17.29 -12.95
N ASP A 151 -2.18 -16.21 -13.55
CA ASP A 151 -0.88 -16.07 -14.22
C ASP A 151 0.32 -15.94 -13.25
N GLU A 152 0.04 -15.71 -11.95
CA GLU A 152 1.05 -15.64 -10.88
C GLU A 152 1.16 -16.96 -10.09
N ILE A 153 0.27 -17.93 -10.32
CA ILE A 153 0.29 -19.23 -9.64
C ILE A 153 1.30 -20.14 -10.32
N ILE A 154 2.39 -20.47 -9.64
CA ILE A 154 3.41 -21.40 -10.12
C ILE A 154 2.99 -22.84 -9.81
N PHE A 155 2.54 -23.11 -8.59
CA PHE A 155 1.99 -24.42 -8.18
C PHE A 155 1.09 -24.26 -6.94
N ILE A 156 0.25 -25.25 -6.71
CA ILE A 156 -0.61 -25.36 -5.51
C ILE A 156 -0.31 -26.71 -4.88
N GLU A 157 0.04 -26.69 -3.60
CA GLU A 157 0.28 -27.88 -2.79
C GLU A 157 -0.77 -27.95 -1.67
N VAL A 158 -1.41 -29.12 -1.51
CA VAL A 158 -2.43 -29.34 -0.47
C VAL A 158 -1.88 -30.39 0.48
N PHE A 159 -1.68 -30.00 1.73
CA PHE A 159 -1.33 -30.91 2.81
C PHE A 159 -2.63 -31.33 3.52
N GLY A 160 -2.87 -32.65 3.54
CA GLY A 160 -4.00 -33.26 4.27
C GLY A 160 -3.65 -33.56 5.72
#